data_acef946a0b46ea6026ab9027fd436a6b
#
_entry.id   acef946a0b46ea6026ab9027fd436a6b
#
_cell.length_a   1.000
_cell.length_b   1.000
_cell.length_c   1.000
_cell.angle_alpha   90.00
_cell.angle_beta   90.00
_cell.angle_gamma   90.00
#
_symmetry.space_group_name_H-M   'P 1'
#
loop_
_entity.id
_entity.type
_entity.pdbx_description
1 polymer ?
#
loop_
_entity_poly.entity_id
_entity_poly.type
_entity_poly.pdbx_seq_one_letter_code
_entity_poly.pdbx_strand_id
1 'polypeptide(L)'
;MDNLKEKGFIDKVTDSIKEGWDKIQTLVEEWFIRMNFKFQRWGAELMEAIGLSILRVCTYLVFFIQKIWSYILIVLGPIAVGMALIPGFESSLTSWISKFININLYTFVAFTIINIGQQLIISAYTMEIDRYELMINSAGNVDSATISAFINGNGMLHVTLFTVVAYIVTGIGVLMTPTIADSIVSAGGAGVMTKMKQSAGKYVAGAQALYKLGKGEDKDKK
;
A
#
# COMPACT_ATOMS: atom_id res chain seq x y z
N MET A 1 20.03 68.47 40.81
CA MET A 1 19.19 68.37 39.58
C MET A 1 19.84 67.50 38.52
N ASP A 2 21.12 67.24 38.50
CA ASP A 2 21.83 66.46 37.50
C ASP A 2 21.59 64.89 37.59
N ASN A 3 21.53 64.40 38.83
CA ASN A 3 21.28 62.93 39.06
C ASN A 3 19.97 62.37 38.52
N LEU A 4 18.92 63.19 38.35
CA LEU A 4 17.63 62.79 37.81
C LEU A 4 17.66 62.74 36.28
N LYS A 5 18.46 63.58 35.63
CA LYS A 5 18.64 63.57 34.16
C LYS A 5 19.55 62.39 33.72
N GLU A 6 20.55 62.07 34.49
CA GLU A 6 21.46 60.97 34.24
C GLU A 6 20.74 59.62 34.41
N LYS A 7 19.90 59.46 35.43
CA LYS A 7 19.08 58.27 35.63
C LYS A 7 18.09 58.06 34.49
N GLY A 8 17.43 59.13 34.01
CA GLY A 8 16.49 59.03 32.86
C GLY A 8 17.18 58.72 31.51
N PHE A 9 18.48 59.08 31.37
CA PHE A 9 19.29 58.71 30.20
C PHE A 9 19.69 57.24 30.25
N ILE A 10 20.12 56.72 31.40
CA ILE A 10 20.49 55.31 31.58
C ILE A 10 19.28 54.42 31.38
N ASP A 11 18.10 54.78 31.89
CA ASP A 11 16.88 54.03 31.70
C ASP A 11 16.49 53.94 30.21
N LYS A 12 16.57 55.04 29.45
CA LYS A 12 16.33 55.05 28.00
C LYS A 12 17.29 54.20 27.22
N VAL A 13 18.57 54.21 27.56
CA VAL A 13 19.59 53.38 26.93
C VAL A 13 19.34 51.89 27.23
N THR A 14 18.98 51.58 28.48
CA THR A 14 18.68 50.22 28.90
C THR A 14 17.42 49.68 28.18
N ASP A 15 16.39 50.50 28.03
CA ASP A 15 15.15 50.12 27.30
C ASP A 15 15.43 49.93 25.81
N SER A 16 16.26 50.79 25.20
CA SER A 16 16.64 50.62 23.79
C SER A 16 17.48 49.35 23.54
N ILE A 17 18.34 49.01 24.50
CA ILE A 17 19.11 47.75 24.44
C ILE A 17 18.19 46.56 24.60
N LYS A 18 17.26 46.58 25.56
CA LYS A 18 16.25 45.50 25.71
C LYS A 18 15.43 45.33 24.46
N GLU A 19 14.92 46.41 23.91
CA GLU A 19 14.12 46.38 22.67
C GLU A 19 14.91 45.80 21.47
N GLY A 20 16.21 46.11 21.43
CA GLY A 20 17.16 45.51 20.46
C GLY A 20 17.35 44.01 20.66
N TRP A 21 17.53 43.57 21.90
CA TRP A 21 17.64 42.15 22.23
C TRP A 21 16.38 41.37 21.94
N ASP A 22 15.21 41.91 22.30
CA ASP A 22 13.91 41.27 22.03
C ASP A 22 13.67 41.09 20.50
N LYS A 23 14.03 42.08 19.69
CA LYS A 23 13.98 41.97 18.23
C LYS A 23 14.94 40.93 17.68
N ILE A 24 16.18 40.84 18.22
CA ILE A 24 17.13 39.81 17.80
C ILE A 24 16.60 38.41 18.19
N GLN A 25 16.06 38.27 19.38
CA GLN A 25 15.54 37.00 19.86
C GLN A 25 14.35 36.52 19.01
N THR A 26 13.42 37.39 18.67
CA THR A 26 12.29 37.07 17.77
C THR A 26 12.75 36.68 16.35
N LEU A 27 13.76 37.39 15.81
CA LEU A 27 14.34 37.04 14.50
C LEU A 27 15.04 35.67 14.51
N VAL A 28 15.76 35.35 15.60
CA VAL A 28 16.42 34.04 15.75
C VAL A 28 15.40 32.92 15.91
N GLU A 29 14.34 33.14 16.68
CA GLU A 29 13.25 32.18 16.84
C GLU A 29 12.53 31.92 15.52
N GLU A 30 12.17 32.98 14.77
CA GLU A 30 11.55 32.83 13.45
C GLU A 30 12.47 32.10 12.47
N TRP A 31 13.75 32.41 12.46
CA TRP A 31 14.74 31.74 11.63
C TRP A 31 14.84 30.24 11.96
N PHE A 32 14.86 29.90 13.24
CA PHE A 32 14.92 28.52 13.73
C PHE A 32 13.66 27.73 13.34
N ILE A 33 12.48 28.34 13.50
CA ILE A 33 11.20 27.76 13.11
C ILE A 33 11.17 27.48 11.60
N ARG A 34 11.57 28.46 10.79
CA ARG A 34 11.62 28.32 9.32
C ARG A 34 12.62 27.25 8.88
N MET A 35 13.76 27.12 9.54
CA MET A 35 14.76 26.12 9.23
C MET A 35 14.28 24.71 9.58
N ASN A 36 13.67 24.56 10.76
CA ASN A 36 13.08 23.30 11.20
C ASN A 36 11.95 22.84 10.26
N PHE A 37 11.09 23.77 9.85
CA PHE A 37 10.03 23.49 8.88
C PHE A 37 10.59 23.01 7.53
N LYS A 38 11.63 23.66 7.00
CA LYS A 38 12.30 23.24 5.76
C LYS A 38 12.90 21.85 5.89
N PHE A 39 13.49 21.55 7.02
CA PHE A 39 14.11 20.25 7.28
C PHE A 39 13.05 19.13 7.36
N GLN A 40 11.96 19.37 8.08
CA GLN A 40 10.84 18.43 8.16
C GLN A 40 10.19 18.21 6.79
N ARG A 41 10.01 19.27 6.00
CA ARG A 41 9.49 19.18 4.65
C ARG A 41 10.38 18.34 3.74
N TRP A 42 11.70 18.58 3.77
CA TRP A 42 12.65 17.79 3.01
C TRP A 42 12.62 16.30 3.40
N GLY A 43 12.54 16.02 4.69
CA GLY A 43 12.39 14.66 5.21
C GLY A 43 11.08 14.00 4.73
N ALA A 44 9.97 14.73 4.73
CA ALA A 44 8.67 14.26 4.24
C ALA A 44 8.71 13.94 2.74
N GLU A 45 9.25 14.85 1.91
CA GLU A 45 9.42 14.65 0.46
C GLU A 45 10.30 13.42 0.16
N LEU A 46 11.33 13.18 0.97
CA LEU A 46 12.20 12.02 0.81
C LEU A 46 11.49 10.71 1.17
N MET A 47 10.72 10.69 2.25
CA MET A 47 9.91 9.53 2.64
C MET A 47 8.85 9.20 1.58
N GLU A 48 8.19 10.21 1.03
CA GLU A 48 7.22 10.04 -0.05
C GLU A 48 7.88 9.47 -1.32
N ALA A 49 9.04 9.99 -1.70
CA ALA A 49 9.81 9.48 -2.85
C ALA A 49 10.20 8.01 -2.68
N ILE A 50 10.56 7.60 -1.47
CA ILE A 50 10.86 6.19 -1.14
C ILE A 50 9.59 5.34 -1.28
N GLY A 51 8.47 5.76 -0.69
CA GLY A 51 7.19 5.05 -0.78
C GLY A 51 6.73 4.85 -2.23
N LEU A 52 6.78 5.92 -3.03
CA LEU A 52 6.47 5.88 -4.45
C LEU A 52 7.42 4.96 -5.23
N SER A 53 8.71 4.96 -4.89
CA SER A 53 9.70 4.09 -5.53
C SER A 53 9.40 2.62 -5.24
N ILE A 54 9.03 2.28 -4.01
CA ILE A 54 8.62 0.92 -3.63
C ILE A 54 7.41 0.48 -4.46
N LEU A 55 6.37 1.32 -4.56
CA LEU A 55 5.19 1.01 -5.38
C LEU A 55 5.56 0.75 -6.85
N ARG A 56 6.42 1.59 -7.43
CA ARG A 56 6.90 1.42 -8.81
C ARG A 56 7.65 0.11 -9.01
N VAL A 57 8.56 -0.21 -8.10
CA VAL A 57 9.33 -1.46 -8.17
C VAL A 57 8.41 -2.67 -8.08
N CYS A 58 7.45 -2.69 -7.14
CA CYS A 58 6.47 -3.78 -7.01
C CYS A 58 5.66 -3.95 -8.29
N THR A 59 5.20 -2.85 -8.87
CA THR A 59 4.42 -2.85 -10.12
C THR A 59 5.22 -3.40 -11.30
N TYR A 60 6.45 -2.90 -11.51
CA TYR A 60 7.32 -3.40 -12.58
C TYR A 60 7.66 -4.87 -12.41
N LEU A 61 7.92 -5.31 -11.18
CA LEU A 61 8.25 -6.70 -10.89
C LEU A 61 7.12 -7.64 -11.30
N VAL A 62 5.87 -7.32 -10.97
CA VAL A 62 4.72 -8.14 -11.35
C VAL A 62 4.54 -8.19 -12.88
N PHE A 63 4.62 -7.05 -13.56
CA PHE A 63 4.51 -7.02 -15.02
C PHE A 63 5.68 -7.73 -15.71
N PHE A 64 6.88 -7.66 -15.15
CA PHE A 64 8.04 -8.35 -15.70
C PHE A 64 7.90 -9.86 -15.57
N ILE A 65 7.50 -10.35 -14.40
CA ILE A 65 7.20 -11.77 -14.16
C ILE A 65 6.10 -12.25 -15.12
N GLN A 66 5.03 -11.49 -15.25
CA GLN A 66 3.94 -11.81 -16.18
C GLN A 66 4.44 -11.97 -17.62
N LYS A 67 5.28 -11.06 -18.09
CA LYS A 67 5.86 -11.13 -19.44
C LYS A 67 6.71 -12.35 -19.64
N ILE A 68 7.60 -12.66 -18.70
CA ILE A 68 8.47 -13.86 -18.77
C ILE A 68 7.61 -15.12 -18.85
N TRP A 69 6.66 -15.28 -17.94
CA TRP A 69 5.77 -16.44 -17.93
C TRP A 69 4.91 -16.56 -19.18
N SER A 70 4.41 -15.42 -19.71
CA SER A 70 3.65 -15.40 -20.94
C SER A 70 4.48 -15.92 -22.12
N TYR A 71 5.73 -15.48 -22.26
CA TYR A 71 6.64 -15.98 -23.28
C TYR A 71 6.93 -17.48 -23.14
N ILE A 72 7.19 -17.95 -21.93
CA ILE A 72 7.43 -19.38 -21.64
C ILE A 72 6.21 -20.20 -22.08
N LEU A 73 5.01 -19.76 -21.74
CA LEU A 73 3.79 -20.48 -22.11
C LEU A 73 3.52 -20.48 -23.62
N ILE A 74 3.83 -19.39 -24.32
CA ILE A 74 3.73 -19.34 -25.78
C ILE A 74 4.65 -20.38 -26.42
N VAL A 75 5.90 -20.46 -25.97
CA VAL A 75 6.88 -21.42 -26.48
C VAL A 75 6.49 -22.87 -26.16
N LEU A 76 5.89 -23.12 -24.99
CA LEU A 76 5.42 -24.45 -24.58
C LEU A 76 4.07 -24.84 -25.19
N GLY A 77 3.35 -23.92 -25.84
CA GLY A 77 2.03 -24.17 -26.43
C GLY A 77 2.01 -25.35 -27.42
N PRO A 78 2.89 -25.39 -28.44
CA PRO A 78 2.95 -26.50 -29.40
C PRO A 78 3.23 -27.85 -28.72
N ILE A 79 4.03 -27.86 -27.67
CA ILE A 79 4.35 -29.08 -26.90
C ILE A 79 3.07 -29.55 -26.14
N ALA A 80 2.35 -28.62 -25.50
CA ALA A 80 1.10 -28.95 -24.79
C ALA A 80 0.04 -29.53 -25.74
N VAL A 81 -0.06 -28.98 -26.95
CA VAL A 81 -0.96 -29.51 -27.99
C VAL A 81 -0.52 -30.90 -28.44
N GLY A 82 0.79 -31.10 -28.70
CA GLY A 82 1.32 -32.40 -29.10
C GLY A 82 1.09 -33.48 -28.04
N MET A 83 1.31 -33.13 -26.76
CA MET A 83 1.05 -34.04 -25.64
C MET A 83 -0.43 -34.42 -25.50
N ALA A 84 -1.34 -33.49 -25.76
CA ALA A 84 -2.77 -33.76 -25.66
C ALA A 84 -3.27 -34.81 -26.67
N LEU A 85 -2.52 -35.11 -27.75
CA LEU A 85 -2.83 -36.16 -28.72
C LEU A 85 -2.41 -37.55 -28.21
N ILE A 86 -1.65 -37.65 -27.15
CA ILE A 86 -1.18 -38.93 -26.58
C ILE A 86 -2.25 -39.41 -25.57
N PRO A 87 -2.79 -40.64 -25.70
CA PRO A 87 -3.72 -41.20 -24.74
C PRO A 87 -3.18 -41.13 -23.31
N GLY A 88 -3.95 -40.58 -22.38
CA GLY A 88 -3.59 -40.36 -20.98
C GLY A 88 -3.06 -38.96 -20.66
N PHE A 89 -2.69 -38.13 -21.66
CA PHE A 89 -2.26 -36.75 -21.49
C PHE A 89 -3.26 -35.71 -22.00
N GLU A 90 -4.50 -36.08 -22.20
CA GLU A 90 -5.57 -35.24 -22.74
C GLU A 90 -5.82 -33.96 -21.94
N SER A 91 -5.53 -33.99 -20.63
CA SER A 91 -5.67 -32.83 -19.75
C SER A 91 -4.52 -31.79 -19.88
N SER A 92 -3.47 -32.09 -20.64
CA SER A 92 -2.30 -31.22 -20.80
C SER A 92 -2.67 -29.89 -21.46
N LEU A 93 -3.45 -29.92 -22.53
CA LEU A 93 -3.91 -28.72 -23.24
C LEU A 93 -4.82 -27.85 -22.34
N THR A 94 -5.77 -28.48 -21.65
CA THR A 94 -6.68 -27.74 -20.75
C THR A 94 -5.93 -27.08 -19.61
N SER A 95 -4.94 -27.77 -19.04
CA SER A 95 -4.08 -27.21 -17.99
C SER A 95 -3.23 -26.06 -18.51
N TRP A 96 -2.70 -26.17 -19.72
CA TRP A 96 -1.94 -25.11 -20.37
C TRP A 96 -2.80 -23.86 -20.62
N ILE A 97 -4.01 -24.03 -21.18
CA ILE A 97 -4.97 -22.95 -21.43
C ILE A 97 -5.30 -22.25 -20.11
N SER A 98 -5.57 -23.00 -19.05
CA SER A 98 -5.90 -22.45 -17.75
C SER A 98 -4.75 -21.58 -17.19
N LYS A 99 -3.51 -22.04 -17.31
CA LYS A 99 -2.30 -21.26 -16.90
C LYS A 99 -2.12 -20.02 -17.76
N PHE A 100 -2.35 -20.13 -19.08
CA PHE A 100 -2.24 -19.00 -20.01
C PHE A 100 -3.25 -17.90 -19.67
N ILE A 101 -4.51 -18.27 -19.39
CA ILE A 101 -5.55 -17.34 -18.96
C ILE A 101 -5.16 -16.71 -17.63
N ASN A 102 -4.70 -17.50 -16.66
CA ASN A 102 -4.30 -17.02 -15.34
C ASN A 102 -3.22 -15.92 -15.43
N ILE A 103 -2.18 -16.15 -16.20
CA ILE A 103 -1.07 -15.19 -16.34
C ILE A 103 -1.51 -13.90 -17.05
N ASN A 104 -2.38 -14.02 -18.06
CA ASN A 104 -2.93 -12.83 -18.72
C ASN A 104 -3.87 -12.03 -17.79
N LEU A 105 -4.50 -12.69 -16.83
CA LEU A 105 -5.35 -12.04 -15.82
C LEU A 105 -4.53 -11.16 -14.85
N TYR A 106 -3.22 -11.40 -14.69
CA TYR A 106 -2.35 -10.57 -13.84
C TYR A 106 -2.43 -9.09 -14.20
N THR A 107 -2.44 -8.77 -15.49
CA THR A 107 -2.56 -7.36 -15.93
C THR A 107 -3.85 -6.73 -15.43
N PHE A 108 -4.97 -7.43 -15.59
CA PHE A 108 -6.27 -6.92 -15.16
C PHE A 108 -6.34 -6.73 -13.64
N VAL A 109 -5.91 -7.74 -12.89
CA VAL A 109 -5.90 -7.69 -11.41
C VAL A 109 -4.96 -6.59 -10.91
N ALA A 110 -3.74 -6.49 -11.47
CA ALA A 110 -2.78 -5.47 -11.09
C ALA A 110 -3.32 -4.06 -11.33
N PHE A 111 -3.92 -3.78 -12.49
CA PHE A 111 -4.53 -2.48 -12.76
C PHE A 111 -5.71 -2.18 -11.83
N THR A 112 -6.51 -3.18 -11.49
CA THR A 112 -7.61 -3.02 -10.52
C THR A 112 -7.06 -2.62 -9.14
N ILE A 113 -6.01 -3.30 -8.67
CA ILE A 113 -5.38 -2.99 -7.38
C ILE A 113 -4.75 -1.60 -7.40
N ILE A 114 -4.06 -1.23 -8.48
CA ILE A 114 -3.46 0.10 -8.64
C ILE A 114 -4.56 1.17 -8.61
N ASN A 115 -5.69 0.95 -9.26
CA ASN A 115 -6.81 1.90 -9.27
C ASN A 115 -7.40 2.09 -7.86
N ILE A 116 -7.60 0.99 -7.12
CA ILE A 116 -8.02 1.05 -5.71
C ILE A 116 -6.96 1.77 -4.86
N GLY A 117 -5.69 1.47 -5.07
CA GLY A 117 -4.56 2.11 -4.40
C GLY A 117 -4.49 3.61 -4.67
N GLN A 118 -4.78 4.05 -5.89
CA GLN A 118 -4.87 5.46 -6.23
C GLN A 118 -5.95 6.17 -5.41
N GLN A 119 -7.10 5.55 -5.16
CA GLN A 119 -8.14 6.13 -4.30
C GLN A 119 -7.65 6.29 -2.85
N LEU A 120 -6.91 5.32 -2.34
CA LEU A 120 -6.28 5.41 -1.01
C LEU A 120 -5.27 6.56 -0.95
N ILE A 121 -4.43 6.71 -1.98
CA ILE A 121 -3.43 7.78 -2.06
C ILE A 121 -4.10 9.15 -2.15
N ILE A 122 -5.15 9.29 -2.96
CA ILE A 122 -5.93 10.52 -3.06
C ILE A 122 -6.55 10.87 -1.70
N SER A 123 -7.14 9.89 -1.01
CA SER A 123 -7.68 10.09 0.34
C SER A 123 -6.61 10.52 1.34
N ALA A 124 -5.39 9.97 1.23
CA ALA A 124 -4.25 10.37 2.05
C ALA A 124 -3.87 11.83 1.82
N TYR A 125 -3.77 12.26 0.58
CA TYR A 125 -3.48 13.65 0.23
C TYR A 125 -4.60 14.61 0.67
N THR A 126 -5.86 14.21 0.55
CA THR A 126 -6.98 15.03 1.04
C THR A 126 -6.86 15.27 2.54
N MET A 127 -6.57 14.23 3.33
CA MET A 127 -6.33 14.38 4.76
C MET A 127 -5.12 15.28 5.08
N GLU A 128 -4.10 15.26 4.23
CA GLU A 128 -2.92 16.12 4.35
C GLU A 128 -3.30 17.58 4.10
N ILE A 129 -4.06 17.85 3.05
CA ILE A 129 -4.55 19.19 2.70
C ILE A 129 -5.43 19.75 3.82
N ASP A 130 -6.40 18.97 4.31
CA ASP A 130 -7.30 19.38 5.39
C ASP A 130 -6.53 19.80 6.64
N ARG A 131 -5.43 19.11 6.95
CA ARG A 131 -4.57 19.47 8.08
C ARG A 131 -3.76 20.75 7.85
N TYR A 132 -3.31 21.00 6.61
CA TYR A 132 -2.66 22.26 6.28
C TYR A 132 -3.64 23.44 6.32
N GLU A 133 -4.89 23.24 5.91
CA GLU A 133 -5.93 24.27 5.99
C GLU A 133 -6.22 24.69 7.43
N LEU A 134 -6.13 23.78 8.40
CA LEU A 134 -6.28 24.10 9.82
C LEU A 134 -5.19 25.04 10.36
N MET A 135 -4.05 25.17 9.66
CA MET A 135 -2.97 26.11 10.06
C MET A 135 -3.16 27.52 9.51
N ILE A 136 -4.10 27.69 8.58
CA ILE A 136 -4.43 28.98 7.96
C ILE A 136 -5.62 29.58 8.70
N ASN A 137 -5.44 30.77 9.26
CA ASN A 137 -6.54 31.46 9.91
C ASN A 137 -7.55 32.00 8.90
N SER A 138 -8.73 32.43 9.38
CA SER A 138 -9.84 32.97 8.55
C SER A 138 -9.44 34.18 7.68
N ALA A 139 -8.31 34.82 7.97
CA ALA A 139 -7.77 35.95 7.21
C ALA A 139 -6.73 35.51 6.16
N GLY A 140 -6.50 34.20 5.98
CA GLY A 140 -5.51 33.68 5.04
C GLY A 140 -4.06 33.80 5.53
N ASN A 141 -3.84 34.21 6.79
CA ASN A 141 -2.52 34.33 7.38
C ASN A 141 -2.18 33.08 8.19
N VAL A 142 -0.94 32.67 8.13
CA VAL A 142 -0.41 31.56 8.91
C VAL A 142 0.00 32.05 10.28
N ASP A 143 -0.62 31.53 11.32
CA ASP A 143 -0.30 31.89 12.71
C ASP A 143 0.98 31.16 13.18
N SER A 144 1.96 31.93 13.63
CA SER A 144 3.25 31.39 14.10
C SER A 144 3.11 30.42 15.27
N ALA A 145 2.13 30.66 16.16
CA ALA A 145 1.87 29.78 17.29
C ALA A 145 1.34 28.41 16.84
N THR A 146 0.44 28.40 15.86
CA THR A 146 -0.11 27.18 15.29
C THR A 146 0.94 26.38 14.52
N ILE A 147 1.81 27.06 13.75
CA ILE A 147 2.96 26.42 13.09
C ILE A 147 3.89 25.80 14.12
N SER A 148 4.23 26.54 15.17
CA SER A 148 5.14 26.05 16.21
C SER A 148 4.56 24.81 16.91
N ALA A 149 3.28 24.82 17.26
CA ALA A 149 2.60 23.67 17.83
C ALA A 149 2.59 22.45 16.89
N PHE A 150 2.37 22.67 15.60
CA PHE A 150 2.39 21.64 14.59
C PHE A 150 3.78 21.03 14.39
N ILE A 151 4.82 21.86 14.33
CA ILE A 151 6.20 21.41 14.19
C ILE A 151 6.64 20.62 15.42
N ASN A 152 6.34 21.11 16.63
CA ASN A 152 6.69 20.45 17.88
C ASN A 152 5.96 19.11 18.07
N GLY A 153 4.77 18.97 17.50
CA GLY A 153 4.00 17.73 17.47
C GLY A 153 4.43 16.74 16.39
N ASN A 154 5.55 16.95 15.68
CA ASN A 154 5.96 16.17 14.50
C ASN A 154 4.86 16.08 13.42
N GLY A 155 4.01 17.10 13.35
CA GLY A 155 2.79 17.08 12.54
C GLY A 155 3.04 16.78 11.07
N MET A 156 4.11 17.34 10.49
CA MET A 156 4.44 17.14 9.08
C MET A 156 4.85 15.71 8.76
N LEU A 157 5.71 15.11 9.57
CA LEU A 157 6.13 13.72 9.41
C LEU A 157 4.95 12.76 9.63
N HIS A 158 4.08 13.05 10.60
CA HIS A 158 2.94 12.20 10.91
C HIS A 158 1.89 12.20 9.79
N VAL A 159 1.68 13.34 9.14
CA VAL A 159 0.76 13.47 8.00
C VAL A 159 1.30 12.73 6.78
N THR A 160 2.56 12.94 6.43
CA THR A 160 3.22 12.28 5.29
C THR A 160 3.32 10.76 5.47
N LEU A 161 3.40 10.28 6.72
CA LEU A 161 3.45 8.85 7.02
C LEU A 161 2.21 8.11 6.48
N PHE A 162 1.03 8.73 6.53
CA PHE A 162 -0.19 8.11 6.00
C PHE A 162 -0.12 7.93 4.48
N THR A 163 0.38 8.92 3.76
CA THR A 163 0.60 8.84 2.30
C THR A 163 1.62 7.76 1.95
N VAL A 164 2.73 7.68 2.69
CA VAL A 164 3.75 6.63 2.52
C VAL A 164 3.18 5.23 2.76
N VAL A 165 2.38 5.06 3.80
CA VAL A 165 1.70 3.79 4.09
C VAL A 165 0.75 3.42 2.95
N ALA A 166 0.01 4.37 2.38
CA ALA A 166 -0.87 4.13 1.23
C ALA A 166 -0.09 3.60 0.02
N TYR A 167 1.10 4.15 -0.28
CA TYR A 167 1.99 3.64 -1.32
C TYR A 167 2.47 2.22 -1.04
N ILE A 168 2.90 1.94 0.19
CA ILE A 168 3.42 0.62 0.58
C ILE A 168 2.31 -0.43 0.52
N VAL A 169 1.13 -0.14 1.07
CA VAL A 169 -0.03 -1.04 1.06
C VAL A 169 -0.47 -1.36 -0.37
N THR A 170 -0.51 -0.34 -1.24
CA THR A 170 -0.80 -0.53 -2.66
C THR A 170 0.26 -1.41 -3.33
N GLY A 171 1.54 -1.19 -3.04
CA GLY A 171 2.65 -2.00 -3.56
C GLY A 171 2.55 -3.46 -3.14
N ILE A 172 2.25 -3.73 -1.88
CA ILE A 172 2.01 -5.08 -1.36
C ILE A 172 0.80 -5.72 -2.05
N GLY A 173 -0.29 -4.95 -2.21
CA GLY A 173 -1.49 -5.39 -2.93
C GLY A 173 -1.15 -5.83 -4.36
N VAL A 174 -0.35 -5.06 -5.09
CA VAL A 174 0.12 -5.42 -6.44
C VAL A 174 0.95 -6.70 -6.43
N LEU A 175 1.81 -6.92 -5.43
CA LEU A 175 2.56 -8.19 -5.31
C LEU A 175 1.66 -9.41 -5.05
N MET A 176 0.45 -9.20 -4.50
CA MET A 176 -0.54 -10.28 -4.32
C MET A 176 -1.31 -10.62 -5.61
N THR A 177 -1.09 -9.91 -6.71
CA THR A 177 -1.74 -10.13 -8.01
C THR A 177 -1.75 -11.61 -8.43
N PRO A 178 -0.63 -12.37 -8.38
CA PRO A 178 -0.63 -13.77 -8.76
C PRO A 178 -1.60 -14.62 -7.93
N THR A 179 -1.62 -14.40 -6.63
CA THR A 179 -2.50 -15.14 -5.70
C THR A 179 -3.98 -14.86 -5.97
N ILE A 180 -4.31 -13.58 -6.23
CA ILE A 180 -5.68 -13.17 -6.54
C ILE A 180 -6.12 -13.73 -7.88
N ALA A 181 -5.28 -13.67 -8.93
CA ALA A 181 -5.57 -14.23 -10.24
C ALA A 181 -5.77 -15.75 -10.17
N ASP A 182 -4.92 -16.45 -9.41
CA ASP A 182 -5.06 -17.89 -9.15
C ASP A 182 -6.40 -18.21 -8.48
N SER A 183 -6.83 -17.40 -7.53
CA SER A 183 -8.12 -17.56 -6.84
C SER A 183 -9.30 -17.40 -7.81
N ILE A 184 -9.23 -16.42 -8.72
CA ILE A 184 -10.27 -16.17 -9.72
C ILE A 184 -10.38 -17.36 -10.69
N VAL A 185 -9.25 -17.83 -11.22
CA VAL A 185 -9.23 -18.97 -12.15
C VAL A 185 -9.67 -20.26 -11.46
N SER A 186 -9.26 -20.47 -10.21
CA SER A 186 -9.67 -21.62 -9.40
C SER A 186 -11.17 -21.59 -9.06
N ALA A 187 -11.72 -20.42 -8.81
CA ALA A 187 -13.14 -20.23 -8.54
C ALA A 187 -13.99 -20.38 -9.82
N GLY A 188 -13.43 -19.97 -10.97
CA GLY A 188 -14.14 -19.89 -12.25
C GLY A 188 -14.35 -21.21 -13.00
N GLY A 189 -13.87 -22.36 -12.50
CA GLY A 189 -14.30 -23.60 -13.13
C GLY A 189 -13.38 -24.83 -13.05
N ALA A 190 -12.08 -24.73 -13.11
CA ALA A 190 -11.23 -25.93 -13.10
C ALA A 190 -10.94 -26.44 -11.68
N GLY A 191 -10.71 -25.55 -10.73
CA GLY A 191 -10.37 -25.89 -9.34
C GLY A 191 -11.58 -26.28 -8.50
N VAL A 192 -12.72 -25.62 -8.70
CA VAL A 192 -13.98 -25.96 -8.00
C VAL A 192 -14.49 -27.31 -8.44
N MET A 193 -14.45 -27.60 -9.75
CA MET A 193 -14.89 -28.88 -10.29
C MET A 193 -14.01 -30.04 -9.86
N THR A 194 -12.71 -29.83 -9.76
CA THR A 194 -11.77 -30.85 -9.27
C THR A 194 -11.94 -31.08 -7.77
N LYS A 195 -12.09 -30.04 -6.97
CA LYS A 195 -12.37 -30.13 -5.54
C LYS A 195 -13.76 -30.71 -5.27
N MET A 196 -14.79 -30.35 -6.05
CA MET A 196 -16.12 -30.97 -5.96
C MET A 196 -16.10 -32.46 -6.32
N LYS A 197 -15.40 -32.86 -7.40
CA LYS A 197 -15.22 -34.27 -7.74
C LYS A 197 -14.49 -35.04 -6.66
N GLN A 198 -13.45 -34.44 -6.07
CA GLN A 198 -12.67 -35.05 -5.00
C GLN A 198 -13.47 -35.16 -3.70
N SER A 199 -14.27 -34.15 -3.37
CA SER A 199 -15.18 -34.18 -2.22
C SER A 199 -16.34 -35.19 -2.46
N ALA A 200 -16.96 -35.14 -3.63
CA ALA A 200 -17.99 -36.09 -3.98
C ALA A 200 -17.48 -37.55 -3.96
N GLY A 201 -16.28 -37.80 -4.49
CA GLY A 201 -15.62 -39.09 -4.40
C GLY A 201 -15.39 -39.59 -2.95
N LYS A 202 -15.03 -38.71 -2.04
CA LYS A 202 -14.89 -39.05 -0.60
C LYS A 202 -16.22 -39.38 0.05
N TYR A 203 -17.29 -38.66 -0.28
CA TYR A 203 -18.63 -38.93 0.24
C TYR A 203 -19.20 -40.24 -0.30
N VAL A 204 -18.99 -40.53 -1.58
CA VAL A 204 -19.41 -41.78 -2.20
C VAL A 204 -18.65 -42.98 -1.65
N ALA A 205 -17.31 -42.85 -1.47
CA ALA A 205 -16.49 -43.87 -0.82
C ALA A 205 -16.91 -44.14 0.62
N GLY A 206 -17.22 -43.07 1.39
CA GLY A 206 -17.75 -43.16 2.76
C GLY A 206 -19.10 -43.87 2.81
N ALA A 207 -20.01 -43.53 1.94
CA ALA A 207 -21.32 -44.15 1.83
C ALA A 207 -21.24 -45.66 1.45
N GLN A 208 -20.32 -45.99 0.50
CA GLN A 208 -20.05 -47.39 0.15
C GLN A 208 -19.44 -48.21 1.29
N ALA A 209 -18.56 -47.59 2.10
CA ALA A 209 -17.98 -48.22 3.28
C ALA A 209 -19.05 -48.51 4.34
N LEU A 210 -19.94 -47.54 4.61
CA LEU A 210 -21.07 -47.70 5.52
C LEU A 210 -22.05 -48.78 5.05
N TYR A 211 -22.36 -48.83 3.71
CA TYR A 211 -23.23 -49.85 3.14
C TYR A 211 -22.61 -51.25 3.27
N LYS A 212 -21.29 -51.37 3.09
CA LYS A 212 -20.59 -52.67 3.29
C LYS A 212 -20.59 -53.12 4.76
N LEU A 213 -20.45 -52.22 5.70
CA LEU A 213 -20.52 -52.50 7.11
C LEU A 213 -21.92 -52.96 7.53
N GLY A 214 -22.97 -52.26 7.10
CA GLY A 214 -24.36 -52.66 7.37
C GLY A 214 -24.74 -54.01 6.78
N LYS A 215 -24.17 -54.40 5.63
CA LYS A 215 -24.41 -55.70 5.00
C LYS A 215 -23.63 -56.86 5.61
N GLY A 216 -22.54 -56.57 6.36
CA GLY A 216 -21.75 -57.54 7.11
C GLY A 216 -22.44 -58.06 8.37
N GLU A 217 -23.21 -57.21 9.03
CA GLU A 217 -23.93 -57.56 10.28
C GLU A 217 -25.15 -58.48 10.07
N ASP A 218 -25.70 -58.49 8.87
CA ASP A 218 -26.85 -59.36 8.56
C ASP A 218 -26.50 -60.83 8.23
N LYS A 219 -25.20 -61.15 8.10
CA LYS A 219 -24.72 -62.52 7.81
C LYS A 219 -24.42 -63.34 9.08
N ASP A 220 -24.25 -62.71 10.23
CA ASP A 220 -23.96 -63.38 11.49
C ASP A 220 -25.19 -63.65 12.35
N LYS A 221 -26.41 -63.40 11.82
CA LYS A 221 -27.69 -63.66 12.50
C LYS A 221 -28.55 -64.75 11.81
N LYS A 222 -27.90 -65.74 11.17
CA LYS A 222 -28.59 -66.94 10.71
C LYS A 222 -27.98 -68.21 11.25
#